data_e76ced70f0dc831892e0236edf8b94e1
#
_entry.id   e76ced70f0dc831892e0236edf8b94e1
#
_cell.length_a   1.000
_cell.length_b   1.000
_cell.length_c   1.000
_cell.angle_alpha   90.00
_cell.angle_beta   90.00
_cell.angle_gamma   90.00
#
_symmetry.space_group_name_H-M   'P 1'
#
loop_
_entity.id
_entity.type
_entity.pdbx_description
1 polymer ?
#
loop_
_entity_poly.entity_id
_entity_poly.type
_entity_poly.pdbx_seq_one_letter_code
_entity_poly.pdbx_strand_id
1 'polypeptide(L)'
;MKPQKLLSQVLVASLVCFVLTACSESTPLSTPILVTQSPTATVSPTTVPTPTAIVPIRVLFIGNSLTFFNDLPDMFTELAQSGGFEVEVDMAAQGGWSLSDHAQSSATSEKIQQGSWDYVVLQEKSRLPAILDLRNEYMVPTVRLLEEQINDSGAETILFMTWGNRDGLPEAGHENYVEMQSQIQAGYLEIGGELGAILAPVGVAWQSAIERDPKLNLWQMDGVHPAMEGTYLAANVFYALIFQQSPVGLIYSAGLPEETAQVLQTVAAETVLENLEHWHIP
;
A
#
# COMPACT_ATOMS: atom_id res chain seq x y z
N MET A 1 2.14 -53.77 16.22
CA MET A 1 1.13 -54.12 17.24
C MET A 1 0.27 -52.89 17.48
N LYS A 2 -1.02 -53.00 17.08
CA LYS A 2 -2.08 -52.08 17.52
C LYS A 2 -2.49 -52.41 18.95
N PRO A 3 -3.10 -51.52 19.74
CA PRO A 3 -4.56 -51.55 19.68
C PRO A 3 -5.27 -50.17 19.63
N GLN A 4 -6.45 -50.24 19.05
CA GLN A 4 -7.59 -49.32 19.07
C GLN A 4 -8.21 -49.24 20.49
N LYS A 5 -8.99 -48.18 20.70
CA LYS A 5 -10.32 -48.05 21.36
C LYS A 5 -10.53 -46.61 21.83
N LEU A 6 -11.67 -45.97 21.94
CA LEU A 6 -13.09 -46.27 21.72
C LEU A 6 -13.87 -44.95 21.70
N LEU A 7 -14.96 -44.90 20.95
CA LEU A 7 -16.00 -43.84 20.94
C LEU A 7 -16.65 -43.63 22.32
N SER A 8 -17.12 -42.41 22.59
CA SER A 8 -18.30 -42.21 23.43
C SER A 8 -19.11 -41.01 22.91
N GLN A 9 -20.28 -41.29 22.38
CA GLN A 9 -21.36 -40.35 22.06
C GLN A 9 -22.16 -40.10 23.32
N VAL A 10 -22.51 -38.85 23.60
CA VAL A 10 -23.56 -38.49 24.55
C VAL A 10 -24.60 -37.65 23.82
N LEU A 11 -25.76 -38.26 23.69
CA LEU A 11 -27.00 -37.67 23.17
C LEU A 11 -27.73 -37.01 24.33
N VAL A 12 -28.10 -35.75 24.22
CA VAL A 12 -29.04 -35.10 25.17
C VAL A 12 -30.20 -34.52 24.38
N ALA A 13 -31.35 -35.14 24.59
CA ALA A 13 -32.65 -34.70 24.12
C ALA A 13 -33.21 -33.62 25.04
N SER A 14 -33.64 -32.48 24.50
CA SER A 14 -34.40 -31.48 25.24
C SER A 14 -35.84 -31.36 24.76
N LEU A 15 -36.69 -31.49 25.70
CA LEU A 15 -38.14 -31.55 25.70
C LEU A 15 -38.74 -30.15 25.41
N VAL A 16 -39.67 -30.09 24.44
CA VAL A 16 -40.48 -28.90 24.14
C VAL A 16 -41.74 -28.92 25.00
N CYS A 17 -41.97 -27.88 25.76
CA CYS A 17 -43.20 -27.66 26.51
C CYS A 17 -44.01 -26.54 25.83
N PHE A 18 -45.16 -26.92 25.24
CA PHE A 18 -46.19 -26.02 24.74
C PHE A 18 -47.12 -25.63 25.91
N VAL A 19 -47.29 -24.35 26.12
CA VAL A 19 -48.35 -23.82 26.98
C VAL A 19 -49.31 -23.00 26.11
N LEU A 20 -50.52 -23.52 25.92
CA LEU A 20 -51.64 -22.80 25.31
C LEU A 20 -52.40 -22.08 26.44
N THR A 21 -52.53 -20.78 26.34
CA THR A 21 -53.47 -20.00 27.16
C THR A 21 -54.46 -19.31 26.25
N ALA A 22 -55.71 -19.74 26.34
CA ALA A 22 -56.87 -19.07 25.73
C ALA A 22 -57.33 -17.93 26.66
N CYS A 23 -57.63 -16.77 26.14
CA CYS A 23 -58.39 -15.74 26.83
C CYS A 23 -59.43 -15.09 25.93
N SER A 24 -60.56 -15.11 26.41
CA SER A 24 -61.89 -14.63 26.16
C SER A 24 -62.01 -13.25 25.56
N GLU A 25 -62.88 -13.11 24.56
CA GLU A 25 -63.37 -11.88 23.96
C GLU A 25 -64.31 -11.12 24.93
N SER A 26 -64.10 -9.81 25.01
CA SER A 26 -65.13 -8.87 25.51
C SER A 26 -65.18 -7.65 24.58
N THR A 27 -66.24 -7.52 23.81
CA THR A 27 -66.55 -6.35 22.96
C THR A 27 -67.05 -5.18 23.75
N PRO A 28 -66.50 -3.98 23.58
CA PRO A 28 -67.18 -2.75 23.99
C PRO A 28 -67.84 -2.03 22.82
N LEU A 29 -68.99 -1.48 23.12
CA LEU A 29 -69.95 -0.71 22.32
C LEU A 29 -69.29 0.52 21.68
N SER A 30 -69.43 0.67 20.34
CA SER A 30 -68.90 1.79 19.58
C SER A 30 -69.78 3.04 19.67
N THR A 31 -69.21 4.15 20.12
CA THR A 31 -69.77 5.50 19.99
C THR A 31 -69.15 6.12 18.74
N PRO A 32 -69.89 6.77 17.82
CA PRO A 32 -69.34 7.38 16.65
C PRO A 32 -68.62 8.70 17.01
N ILE A 33 -67.32 8.74 16.81
CA ILE A 33 -66.50 9.94 16.86
C ILE A 33 -66.51 10.58 15.47
N LEU A 34 -66.96 11.85 15.41
CA LEU A 34 -66.91 12.71 14.22
C LEU A 34 -65.43 13.01 13.89
N VAL A 35 -64.88 12.38 12.89
CA VAL A 35 -63.50 12.62 12.46
C VAL A 35 -63.47 13.89 11.57
N THR A 36 -62.96 14.98 12.15
CA THR A 36 -62.57 16.15 11.38
C THR A 36 -61.29 15.82 10.62
N GLN A 37 -61.37 15.81 9.30
CA GLN A 37 -60.18 15.60 8.45
C GLN A 37 -59.26 16.82 8.54
N SER A 38 -58.11 16.63 9.11
CA SER A 38 -57.00 17.57 9.07
C SER A 38 -56.32 17.49 7.70
N PRO A 39 -55.90 18.59 7.08
CA PRO A 39 -55.27 18.54 5.76
C PRO A 39 -53.98 17.71 5.80
N THR A 40 -53.94 16.73 4.93
CA THR A 40 -52.74 15.91 4.71
C THR A 40 -51.63 16.81 4.17
N ALA A 41 -50.59 17.02 4.99
CA ALA A 41 -49.36 17.66 4.51
C ALA A 41 -48.73 16.80 3.43
N THR A 42 -48.67 17.32 2.20
CA THR A 42 -47.94 16.69 1.10
C THR A 42 -46.44 16.75 1.44
N VAL A 43 -45.85 15.64 1.85
CA VAL A 43 -44.41 15.54 2.03
C VAL A 43 -43.78 15.56 0.64
N SER A 44 -43.06 16.63 0.29
CA SER A 44 -42.21 16.65 -0.89
C SER A 44 -41.18 15.50 -0.78
N PRO A 45 -40.93 14.76 -1.86
CA PRO A 45 -39.90 13.72 -1.83
C PRO A 45 -38.55 14.38 -1.53
N THR A 46 -37.97 14.02 -0.38
CA THR A 46 -36.56 14.34 -0.06
C THR A 46 -35.70 13.59 -1.08
N THR A 47 -35.06 14.31 -1.99
CA THR A 47 -34.07 13.75 -2.89
C THR A 47 -32.94 13.21 -2.06
N VAL A 48 -32.83 11.90 -1.94
CA VAL A 48 -31.63 11.23 -1.39
C VAL A 48 -30.47 11.58 -2.33
N PRO A 49 -29.39 12.19 -1.85
CA PRO A 49 -28.25 12.46 -2.71
C PRO A 49 -27.75 11.13 -3.30
N THR A 50 -27.64 11.07 -4.62
CA THR A 50 -26.99 9.95 -5.29
C THR A 50 -25.57 9.85 -4.74
N PRO A 51 -25.10 8.69 -4.27
CA PRO A 51 -23.73 8.56 -3.83
C PRO A 51 -22.80 8.96 -4.99
N THR A 52 -21.92 9.92 -4.74
CA THR A 52 -20.86 10.30 -5.67
C THR A 52 -20.01 9.05 -5.89
N ALA A 53 -19.86 8.62 -7.14
CA ALA A 53 -18.98 7.51 -7.45
C ALA A 53 -17.56 7.86 -6.97
N ILE A 54 -17.00 7.01 -6.13
CA ILE A 54 -15.59 7.14 -5.71
C ILE A 54 -14.77 6.78 -6.94
N VAL A 55 -13.94 7.72 -7.41
CA VAL A 55 -12.99 7.46 -8.51
C VAL A 55 -11.74 6.86 -7.85
N PRO A 56 -11.33 5.64 -8.21
CA PRO A 56 -10.14 5.03 -7.64
C PRO A 56 -8.88 5.78 -8.06
N ILE A 57 -7.90 5.89 -7.17
CA ILE A 57 -6.56 6.35 -7.51
C ILE A 57 -5.85 5.24 -8.28
N ARG A 58 -5.23 5.59 -9.42
CA ARG A 58 -4.61 4.62 -10.34
C ARG A 58 -3.10 4.71 -10.28
N VAL A 59 -2.45 3.59 -9.92
CA VAL A 59 -1.00 3.54 -9.68
C VAL A 59 -0.36 2.43 -10.53
N LEU A 60 0.63 2.79 -11.33
CA LEU A 60 1.47 1.84 -12.07
C LEU A 60 2.84 1.72 -11.40
N PHE A 61 3.24 0.50 -11.02
CA PHE A 61 4.59 0.23 -10.55
C PHE A 61 5.47 -0.29 -11.69
N ILE A 62 6.59 0.38 -11.94
CA ILE A 62 7.61 -0.06 -12.91
C ILE A 62 8.89 -0.40 -12.15
N GLY A 63 9.41 -1.64 -12.32
CA GLY A 63 10.59 -2.05 -11.59
C GLY A 63 11.00 -3.51 -11.81
N ASN A 64 11.54 -4.10 -10.77
CA ASN A 64 12.06 -5.46 -10.83
C ASN A 64 11.62 -6.28 -9.61
N SER A 65 12.44 -7.25 -9.19
CA SER A 65 12.12 -8.10 -8.04
C SER A 65 11.91 -7.32 -6.74
N LEU A 66 12.50 -6.15 -6.56
CA LEU A 66 12.25 -5.32 -5.37
C LEU A 66 10.81 -4.77 -5.33
N THR A 67 10.16 -4.68 -6.48
CA THR A 67 8.76 -4.30 -6.61
C THR A 67 7.81 -5.49 -6.46
N PHE A 68 8.09 -6.64 -7.09
CA PHE A 68 7.13 -7.75 -7.08
C PHE A 68 7.34 -8.76 -5.95
N PHE A 69 8.45 -8.72 -5.19
CA PHE A 69 8.61 -9.62 -4.04
C PHE A 69 7.53 -9.37 -3.00
N ASN A 70 6.95 -10.47 -2.48
CA ASN A 70 5.82 -10.47 -1.56
C ASN A 70 4.60 -9.64 -2.04
N ASP A 71 4.48 -9.46 -3.36
CA ASP A 71 3.37 -8.74 -4.02
C ASP A 71 3.15 -7.33 -3.45
N LEU A 72 4.21 -6.49 -3.48
CA LEU A 72 4.13 -5.10 -2.98
C LEU A 72 2.93 -4.32 -3.55
N PRO A 73 2.59 -4.39 -4.86
CA PRO A 73 1.41 -3.70 -5.39
C PRO A 73 0.10 -4.17 -4.77
N ASP A 74 -0.08 -5.49 -4.59
CA ASP A 74 -1.26 -6.05 -3.95
C ASP A 74 -1.29 -5.71 -2.45
N MET A 75 -0.13 -5.74 -1.78
CA MET A 75 -0.01 -5.35 -0.37
C MET A 75 -0.38 -3.87 -0.16
N PHE A 76 0.01 -2.99 -1.07
CA PHE A 76 -0.39 -1.59 -1.07
C PHE A 76 -1.91 -1.45 -1.28
N THR A 77 -2.50 -2.24 -2.19
CA THR A 77 -3.94 -2.26 -2.46
C THR A 77 -4.73 -2.64 -1.21
N GLU A 78 -4.36 -3.75 -0.55
CA GLU A 78 -5.00 -4.20 0.69
C GLU A 78 -4.87 -3.17 1.83
N LEU A 79 -3.71 -2.52 1.91
CA LEU A 79 -3.48 -1.45 2.90
C LEU A 79 -4.36 -0.24 2.62
N ALA A 80 -4.45 0.20 1.36
CA ALA A 80 -5.31 1.30 0.93
C ALA A 80 -6.78 1.03 1.26
N GLN A 81 -7.27 -0.17 0.92
CA GLN A 81 -8.64 -0.59 1.23
C GLN A 81 -8.90 -0.62 2.74
N SER A 82 -7.94 -1.07 3.54
CA SER A 82 -8.08 -1.05 5.00
C SER A 82 -8.16 0.36 5.57
N GLY A 83 -7.63 1.34 4.86
CA GLY A 83 -7.76 2.78 5.13
C GLY A 83 -9.00 3.44 4.54
N GLY A 84 -9.83 2.70 3.80
CA GLY A 84 -11.05 3.19 3.16
C GLY A 84 -10.84 3.86 1.81
N PHE A 85 -9.72 3.63 1.15
CA PHE A 85 -9.41 4.15 -0.19
C PHE A 85 -9.63 3.10 -1.27
N GLU A 86 -10.17 3.53 -2.40
CA GLU A 86 -10.26 2.70 -3.61
C GLU A 86 -9.06 2.99 -4.51
N VAL A 87 -8.37 1.94 -4.95
CA VAL A 87 -7.22 2.03 -5.84
C VAL A 87 -7.31 1.02 -6.98
N GLU A 88 -6.79 1.38 -8.14
CA GLU A 88 -6.49 0.46 -9.24
C GLU A 88 -4.98 0.41 -9.41
N VAL A 89 -4.38 -0.75 -9.19
CA VAL A 89 -2.94 -0.93 -9.23
C VAL A 89 -2.56 -1.94 -10.31
N ASP A 90 -1.54 -1.61 -11.10
CA ASP A 90 -0.93 -2.55 -12.06
C ASP A 90 0.60 -2.43 -11.96
N MET A 91 1.31 -3.39 -12.53
CA MET A 91 2.77 -3.32 -12.59
C MET A 91 3.34 -3.74 -13.94
N ALA A 92 4.50 -3.16 -14.28
CA ALA A 92 5.44 -3.62 -15.28
C ALA A 92 6.74 -3.94 -14.55
N ALA A 93 6.94 -5.20 -14.11
CA ALA A 93 8.12 -5.59 -13.35
C ALA A 93 8.69 -6.91 -13.87
N GLN A 94 10.01 -6.92 -14.05
CA GLN A 94 10.75 -8.08 -14.56
C GLN A 94 12.01 -8.30 -13.70
N GLY A 95 12.24 -9.54 -13.28
CA GLY A 95 13.38 -9.88 -12.41
C GLY A 95 14.72 -9.44 -13.01
N GLY A 96 15.46 -8.65 -12.23
CA GLY A 96 16.78 -8.16 -12.59
C GLY A 96 16.83 -7.00 -13.61
N TRP A 97 15.70 -6.53 -14.12
CA TRP A 97 15.66 -5.38 -15.02
C TRP A 97 16.04 -4.08 -14.30
N SER A 98 16.64 -3.20 -15.06
CA SER A 98 16.84 -1.79 -14.74
C SER A 98 15.74 -0.93 -15.39
N LEU A 99 15.65 0.33 -15.03
CA LEU A 99 14.78 1.26 -15.74
C LEU A 99 15.17 1.42 -17.22
N SER A 100 16.46 1.25 -17.56
CA SER A 100 16.93 1.24 -18.95
C SER A 100 16.34 0.09 -19.77
N ASP A 101 16.14 -1.09 -19.17
CA ASP A 101 15.45 -2.21 -19.83
C ASP A 101 13.97 -1.88 -20.05
N HIS A 102 13.32 -1.22 -19.08
CA HIS A 102 11.94 -0.76 -19.19
C HIS A 102 11.76 0.33 -20.25
N ALA A 103 12.68 1.29 -20.34
CA ALA A 103 12.65 2.35 -21.34
C ALA A 103 12.76 1.83 -22.78
N GLN A 104 13.34 0.63 -22.98
CA GLN A 104 13.43 -0.05 -24.27
C GLN A 104 12.27 -1.02 -24.52
N SER A 105 11.38 -1.22 -23.56
CA SER A 105 10.24 -2.14 -23.65
C SER A 105 8.99 -1.44 -24.19
N SER A 106 8.51 -1.85 -25.36
CA SER A 106 7.24 -1.35 -25.91
C SER A 106 6.07 -1.66 -24.96
N ALA A 107 6.09 -2.82 -24.28
CA ALA A 107 5.05 -3.18 -23.32
C ALA A 107 5.00 -2.23 -22.11
N THR A 108 6.15 -1.75 -21.63
CA THR A 108 6.21 -0.74 -20.57
C THR A 108 5.67 0.60 -21.06
N SER A 109 6.13 1.06 -22.24
CA SER A 109 5.63 2.32 -22.82
C SER A 109 4.13 2.29 -23.10
N GLU A 110 3.60 1.16 -23.60
CA GLU A 110 2.17 0.98 -23.80
C GLU A 110 1.38 1.07 -22.50
N LYS A 111 1.87 0.46 -21.40
CA LYS A 111 1.23 0.56 -20.08
C LYS A 111 1.20 2.00 -19.56
N ILE A 112 2.28 2.76 -19.71
CA ILE A 112 2.33 4.18 -19.34
C ILE A 112 1.27 4.96 -20.10
N GLN A 113 1.22 4.81 -21.43
CA GLN A 113 0.38 5.61 -22.31
C GLN A 113 -1.11 5.27 -22.23
N GLN A 114 -1.48 4.01 -21.99
CA GLN A 114 -2.86 3.54 -22.06
C GLN A 114 -3.59 3.59 -20.71
N GLY A 115 -2.85 3.70 -19.61
CA GLY A 115 -3.38 3.44 -18.30
C GLY A 115 -4.22 4.56 -17.68
N SER A 116 -4.08 5.82 -18.11
CA SER A 116 -4.67 6.96 -17.41
C SER A 116 -4.36 6.94 -15.90
N TRP A 117 -3.08 6.79 -15.58
CA TRP A 117 -2.56 6.70 -14.23
C TRP A 117 -2.60 8.06 -13.54
N ASP A 118 -2.83 8.09 -12.22
CA ASP A 118 -2.56 9.26 -11.40
C ASP A 118 -1.07 9.30 -11.04
N TYR A 119 -0.50 8.10 -10.73
CA TYR A 119 0.91 7.96 -10.38
C TYR A 119 1.58 6.82 -11.14
N VAL A 120 2.84 7.05 -11.56
CA VAL A 120 3.72 6.01 -12.06
C VAL A 120 4.97 5.94 -11.18
N VAL A 121 5.18 4.80 -10.54
CA VAL A 121 6.30 4.55 -9.64
C VAL A 121 7.46 3.96 -10.42
N LEU A 122 8.63 4.60 -10.36
CA LEU A 122 9.87 4.15 -10.99
C LEU A 122 10.84 3.58 -9.96
N GLN A 123 11.10 2.26 -10.01
CA GLN A 123 12.06 1.58 -9.15
C GLN A 123 13.28 1.13 -9.94
N GLU A 124 14.43 1.70 -9.63
CA GLU A 124 15.70 1.34 -10.25
C GLU A 124 16.40 0.19 -9.50
N LYS A 125 17.19 -0.59 -10.20
CA LYS A 125 18.04 -1.61 -9.62
C LYS A 125 19.04 -1.01 -8.64
N SER A 126 19.01 -1.41 -7.37
CA SER A 126 19.67 -0.72 -6.25
C SER A 126 21.19 -0.45 -6.40
N ARG A 127 21.90 -1.21 -7.24
CA ARG A 127 23.31 -0.94 -7.55
C ARG A 127 23.52 0.34 -8.37
N LEU A 128 22.55 0.71 -9.24
CA LEU A 128 22.72 1.84 -10.13
C LEU A 128 22.72 3.18 -9.37
N PRO A 129 21.77 3.46 -8.48
CA PRO A 129 21.82 4.68 -7.68
C PRO A 129 22.99 4.70 -6.69
N ALA A 130 23.49 3.53 -6.24
CA ALA A 130 24.58 3.44 -5.27
C ALA A 130 25.96 3.75 -5.87
N ILE A 131 26.19 3.52 -7.14
CA ILE A 131 27.49 3.69 -7.81
C ILE A 131 27.44 4.91 -8.73
N LEU A 132 28.21 5.96 -8.40
CA LEU A 132 28.13 7.26 -9.05
C LEU A 132 28.25 7.18 -10.58
N ASP A 133 29.22 6.43 -11.10
CA ASP A 133 29.42 6.30 -12.56
C ASP A 133 28.21 5.62 -13.22
N LEU A 134 27.70 4.54 -12.63
CA LEU A 134 26.51 3.82 -13.17
C LEU A 134 25.24 4.65 -13.04
N ARG A 135 25.10 5.39 -11.95
CA ARG A 135 23.99 6.33 -11.76
C ARG A 135 23.97 7.37 -12.88
N ASN A 136 25.10 7.99 -13.16
CA ASN A 136 25.20 9.05 -14.18
C ASN A 136 25.07 8.50 -15.61
N GLU A 137 25.57 7.29 -15.86
CA GLU A 137 25.54 6.68 -17.19
C GLU A 137 24.18 6.06 -17.53
N TYR A 138 23.50 5.44 -16.54
CA TYR A 138 22.28 4.66 -16.82
C TYR A 138 21.05 5.20 -16.14
N MET A 139 21.06 5.44 -14.80
CA MET A 139 19.86 5.81 -14.06
C MET A 139 19.36 7.20 -14.44
N VAL A 140 20.21 8.22 -14.32
CA VAL A 140 19.80 9.61 -14.51
C VAL A 140 19.20 9.87 -15.89
N PRO A 141 19.84 9.49 -17.03
CA PRO A 141 19.25 9.73 -18.34
C PRO A 141 17.99 8.93 -18.59
N THR A 142 17.89 7.72 -18.01
CA THR A 142 16.70 6.87 -18.16
C THR A 142 15.51 7.40 -17.36
N VAL A 143 15.76 7.87 -16.13
CA VAL A 143 14.69 8.47 -15.32
C VAL A 143 14.11 9.69 -16.01
N ARG A 144 14.96 10.57 -16.60
CA ARG A 144 14.48 11.73 -17.37
C ARG A 144 13.60 11.32 -18.55
N LEU A 145 14.01 10.28 -19.28
CA LEU A 145 13.27 9.78 -20.44
C LEU A 145 11.90 9.21 -20.04
N LEU A 146 11.85 8.42 -18.96
CA LEU A 146 10.60 7.83 -18.50
C LEU A 146 9.69 8.88 -17.87
N GLU A 147 10.24 9.82 -17.14
CA GLU A 147 9.50 10.95 -16.55
C GLU A 147 8.83 11.81 -17.63
N GLU A 148 9.52 12.12 -18.74
CA GLU A 148 8.92 12.80 -19.89
C GLU A 148 7.72 12.02 -20.45
N GLN A 149 7.85 10.69 -20.62
CA GLN A 149 6.75 9.85 -21.09
C GLN A 149 5.56 9.80 -20.12
N ILE A 150 5.84 9.80 -18.81
CA ILE A 150 4.83 9.79 -17.74
C ILE A 150 4.08 11.12 -17.73
N ASN A 151 4.77 12.24 -17.77
CA ASN A 151 4.17 13.58 -17.83
C ASN A 151 3.31 13.76 -19.09
N ASP A 152 3.77 13.28 -20.24
CA ASP A 152 3.00 13.30 -21.49
C ASP A 152 1.70 12.49 -21.40
N SER A 153 1.66 11.45 -20.54
CA SER A 153 0.44 10.68 -20.26
C SER A 153 -0.51 11.35 -19.26
N GLY A 154 -0.07 12.42 -18.60
CA GLY A 154 -0.82 13.14 -17.58
C GLY A 154 -0.71 12.58 -16.16
N ALA A 155 0.21 11.64 -15.92
CA ALA A 155 0.49 11.07 -14.61
C ALA A 155 1.63 11.81 -13.88
N GLU A 156 1.69 11.67 -12.55
CA GLU A 156 2.81 12.13 -11.75
C GLU A 156 3.84 11.02 -11.52
N THR A 157 5.14 11.37 -11.58
CA THR A 157 6.23 10.43 -11.33
C THR A 157 6.54 10.32 -9.84
N ILE A 158 6.56 9.08 -9.32
CA ILE A 158 7.08 8.75 -7.99
C ILE A 158 8.39 7.97 -8.16
N LEU A 159 9.49 8.47 -7.63
CA LEU A 159 10.77 7.79 -7.59
C LEU A 159 10.85 6.91 -6.34
N PHE A 160 10.88 5.59 -6.51
CA PHE A 160 10.99 4.64 -5.42
C PHE A 160 12.43 4.56 -4.92
N MET A 161 12.79 5.35 -3.92
CA MET A 161 14.08 5.28 -3.24
C MET A 161 14.17 3.96 -2.46
N THR A 162 14.84 2.97 -3.05
CA THR A 162 15.01 1.64 -2.47
C THR A 162 16.00 1.63 -1.30
N TRP A 163 16.12 0.49 -0.66
CA TRP A 163 17.10 0.22 0.41
C TRP A 163 18.42 -0.34 -0.15
N GLY A 164 19.49 -0.17 0.61
CA GLY A 164 20.79 -0.80 0.36
C GLY A 164 20.79 -2.29 0.71
N ASN A 165 21.74 -3.02 0.14
CA ASN A 165 21.98 -4.40 0.53
C ASN A 165 22.39 -4.45 2.02
N ARG A 166 21.94 -5.49 2.75
CA ARG A 166 22.26 -5.67 4.17
C ARG A 166 23.76 -5.60 4.48
N ASP A 167 24.56 -6.21 3.62
CA ASP A 167 26.01 -6.31 3.78
C ASP A 167 26.77 -5.26 2.94
N GLY A 168 26.05 -4.23 2.43
CA GLY A 168 26.63 -3.21 1.57
C GLY A 168 26.92 -3.69 0.15
N LEU A 169 27.93 -3.06 -0.47
CA LEU A 169 28.44 -3.38 -1.82
C LEU A 169 29.97 -3.16 -1.82
N PRO A 170 30.75 -4.02 -1.13
CA PRO A 170 32.19 -3.81 -0.94
C PRO A 170 32.98 -3.72 -2.24
N GLU A 171 32.57 -4.47 -3.28
CA GLU A 171 33.20 -4.41 -4.59
C GLU A 171 33.07 -3.04 -5.29
N ALA A 172 32.16 -2.18 -4.82
CA ALA A 172 31.99 -0.80 -5.25
C ALA A 172 32.44 0.22 -4.20
N GLY A 173 33.08 -0.21 -3.11
CA GLY A 173 33.60 0.64 -2.05
C GLY A 173 32.58 1.04 -0.99
N HIS A 174 31.47 0.31 -0.88
CA HIS A 174 30.47 0.51 0.18
C HIS A 174 30.53 -0.70 1.13
N GLU A 175 31.32 -0.58 2.18
CA GLU A 175 31.68 -1.70 3.08
C GLU A 175 30.51 -2.23 3.92
N ASN A 176 29.41 -1.47 4.01
CA ASN A 176 28.25 -1.81 4.82
C ASN A 176 26.96 -1.17 4.26
N TYR A 177 25.82 -1.55 4.88
CA TYR A 177 24.50 -1.04 4.53
C TYR A 177 24.43 0.49 4.54
N VAL A 178 24.95 1.14 5.60
CA VAL A 178 24.80 2.58 5.80
C VAL A 178 25.51 3.38 4.69
N GLU A 179 26.70 2.94 4.29
CA GLU A 179 27.45 3.55 3.20
C GLU A 179 26.72 3.40 1.87
N MET A 180 26.22 2.21 1.55
CA MET A 180 25.44 1.98 0.34
C MET A 180 24.14 2.79 0.34
N GLN A 181 23.40 2.79 1.46
CA GLN A 181 22.14 3.53 1.59
C GLN A 181 22.35 5.03 1.41
N SER A 182 23.42 5.60 1.98
CA SER A 182 23.76 7.00 1.82
C SER A 182 23.94 7.40 0.34
N GLN A 183 24.58 6.54 -0.47
CA GLN A 183 24.77 6.79 -1.90
C GLN A 183 23.47 6.64 -2.70
N ILE A 184 22.62 5.66 -2.36
CA ILE A 184 21.29 5.52 -2.94
C ILE A 184 20.47 6.79 -2.68
N GLN A 185 20.38 7.21 -1.43
CA GLN A 185 19.64 8.39 -1.04
C GLN A 185 20.14 9.64 -1.77
N ALA A 186 21.46 9.87 -1.82
CA ALA A 186 22.04 10.99 -2.55
C ALA A 186 21.63 11.00 -4.03
N GLY A 187 21.63 9.82 -4.68
CA GLY A 187 21.25 9.71 -6.08
C GLY A 187 19.77 10.03 -6.34
N TYR A 188 18.88 9.57 -5.48
CA TYR A 188 17.45 9.87 -5.64
C TYR A 188 17.12 11.32 -5.29
N LEU A 189 17.77 11.90 -4.27
CA LEU A 189 17.60 13.33 -3.95
C LEU A 189 18.09 14.24 -5.08
N GLU A 190 19.19 13.88 -5.74
CA GLU A 190 19.73 14.63 -6.86
C GLU A 190 18.75 14.67 -8.04
N ILE A 191 18.33 13.50 -8.54
CA ILE A 191 17.44 13.45 -9.71
C ILE A 191 16.01 13.88 -9.38
N GLY A 192 15.50 13.57 -8.18
CA GLY A 192 14.20 14.05 -7.73
C GLY A 192 14.14 15.56 -7.60
N GLY A 193 15.21 16.19 -7.05
CA GLY A 193 15.33 17.65 -6.99
C GLY A 193 15.45 18.32 -8.35
N GLU A 194 16.11 17.66 -9.32
CA GLU A 194 16.20 18.16 -10.70
C GLU A 194 14.82 18.17 -11.40
N LEU A 195 14.06 17.08 -11.25
CA LEU A 195 12.78 16.90 -11.94
C LEU A 195 11.57 17.45 -11.19
N GLY A 196 11.72 17.73 -9.89
CA GLY A 196 10.59 18.02 -9.00
C GLY A 196 9.70 16.79 -8.78
N ALA A 197 10.21 15.59 -9.07
CA ALA A 197 9.46 14.34 -8.92
C ALA A 197 9.28 13.96 -7.45
N ILE A 198 8.15 13.34 -7.13
CA ILE A 198 7.85 12.85 -5.78
C ILE A 198 8.83 11.73 -5.41
N LEU A 199 9.34 11.76 -4.18
CA LEU A 199 10.24 10.74 -3.66
C LEU A 199 9.52 9.84 -2.65
N ALA A 200 9.46 8.53 -2.92
CA ALA A 200 9.03 7.54 -1.94
C ALA A 200 10.25 7.09 -1.11
N PRO A 201 10.42 7.58 0.13
CA PRO A 201 11.66 7.45 0.92
C PRO A 201 11.75 6.08 1.63
N VAL A 202 11.49 4.99 0.92
CA VAL A 202 11.45 3.65 1.52
C VAL A 202 12.79 3.27 2.14
N GLY A 203 13.92 3.58 1.49
CA GLY A 203 15.25 3.29 2.03
C GLY A 203 15.57 4.09 3.30
N VAL A 204 15.01 5.30 3.44
CA VAL A 204 15.13 6.10 4.68
C VAL A 204 14.29 5.49 5.79
N ALA A 205 13.03 5.11 5.48
CA ALA A 205 12.18 4.39 6.44
C ALA A 205 12.82 3.06 6.87
N TRP A 206 13.48 2.36 5.94
CA TRP A 206 14.20 1.12 6.23
C TRP A 206 15.32 1.32 7.26
N GLN A 207 16.12 2.36 7.08
CA GLN A 207 17.16 2.72 8.03
C GLN A 207 16.56 3.06 9.40
N SER A 208 15.54 3.90 9.43
CA SER A 208 14.84 4.28 10.67
C SER A 208 14.23 3.08 11.38
N ALA A 209 13.71 2.10 10.64
CA ALA A 209 13.15 0.87 11.21
C ALA A 209 14.23 0.03 11.90
N ILE A 210 15.40 -0.13 11.29
CA ILE A 210 16.54 -0.86 11.86
C ILE A 210 17.08 -0.16 13.10
N GLU A 211 17.17 1.17 13.08
CA GLU A 211 17.61 1.98 14.22
C GLU A 211 16.64 1.86 15.39
N ARG A 212 15.33 1.79 15.13
CA ARG A 212 14.28 1.65 16.14
C ARG A 212 14.23 0.26 16.75
N ASP A 213 14.29 -0.78 15.92
CA ASP A 213 14.33 -2.17 16.36
C ASP A 213 15.30 -3.00 15.47
N PRO A 214 16.54 -3.22 15.94
CA PRO A 214 17.53 -3.99 15.21
C PRO A 214 17.19 -5.49 15.04
N LYS A 215 16.07 -5.96 15.59
CA LYS A 215 15.61 -7.35 15.44
C LYS A 215 14.66 -7.53 14.26
N LEU A 216 14.20 -6.43 13.65
CA LEU A 216 13.36 -6.50 12.47
C LEU A 216 14.07 -7.23 11.33
N ASN A 217 13.37 -8.19 10.74
CA ASN A 217 13.90 -8.95 9.62
C ASN A 217 13.44 -8.34 8.29
N LEU A 218 14.07 -7.23 7.88
CA LEU A 218 13.64 -6.49 6.69
C LEU A 218 14.13 -7.13 5.38
N TRP A 219 15.23 -7.89 5.40
CA TRP A 219 15.78 -8.58 4.23
C TRP A 219 15.54 -10.07 4.26
N GLN A 220 15.46 -10.67 3.09
CA GLN A 220 15.61 -12.11 2.92
C GLN A 220 17.04 -12.57 3.27
N MET A 221 17.27 -13.88 3.25
CA MET A 221 18.57 -14.47 3.55
C MET A 221 19.70 -13.99 2.63
N ASP A 222 19.37 -13.59 1.40
CA ASP A 222 20.33 -13.08 0.42
C ASP A 222 20.82 -11.65 0.73
N GLY A 223 20.20 -10.98 1.68
CA GLY A 223 20.55 -9.61 2.08
C GLY A 223 20.21 -8.52 1.05
N VAL A 224 19.42 -8.85 0.04
CA VAL A 224 19.02 -7.94 -1.07
C VAL A 224 17.51 -7.79 -1.16
N HIS A 225 16.79 -8.90 -1.34
CA HIS A 225 15.34 -8.90 -1.48
C HIS A 225 14.64 -8.63 -0.15
N PRO A 226 13.44 -8.02 -0.18
CA PRO A 226 12.70 -7.71 1.03
C PRO A 226 12.10 -8.99 1.65
N ALA A 227 12.20 -9.13 2.96
CA ALA A 227 11.33 -10.03 3.71
C ALA A 227 9.92 -9.42 3.82
N MET A 228 8.98 -10.11 4.44
CA MET A 228 7.60 -9.66 4.58
C MET A 228 7.52 -8.30 5.30
N GLU A 229 8.29 -8.13 6.37
CA GLU A 229 8.38 -6.86 7.12
C GLU A 229 8.88 -5.71 6.23
N GLY A 230 9.87 -5.98 5.38
CA GLY A 230 10.42 -4.97 4.47
C GLY A 230 9.42 -4.53 3.41
N THR A 231 8.71 -5.48 2.79
CA THR A 231 7.66 -5.15 1.82
C THR A 231 6.49 -4.41 2.48
N TYR A 232 6.11 -4.82 3.70
CA TYR A 232 5.07 -4.14 4.45
C TYR A 232 5.45 -2.69 4.80
N LEU A 233 6.70 -2.46 5.20
CA LEU A 233 7.20 -1.10 5.40
C LEU A 233 7.11 -0.26 4.12
N ALA A 234 7.52 -0.81 2.97
CA ALA A 234 7.42 -0.12 1.68
C ALA A 234 5.96 0.22 1.34
N ALA A 235 5.02 -0.71 1.52
CA ALA A 235 3.60 -0.47 1.28
C ALA A 235 3.04 0.65 2.18
N ASN A 236 3.45 0.71 3.47
CA ASN A 236 3.07 1.78 4.39
C ASN A 236 3.66 3.15 3.99
N VAL A 237 4.87 3.18 3.44
CA VAL A 237 5.47 4.42 2.89
C VAL A 237 4.65 4.92 1.70
N PHE A 238 4.28 4.05 0.74
CA PHE A 238 3.42 4.43 -0.38
C PHE A 238 2.03 4.87 0.09
N TYR A 239 1.46 4.22 1.10
CA TYR A 239 0.19 4.65 1.69
C TYR A 239 0.30 6.06 2.26
N ALA A 240 1.29 6.31 3.12
CA ALA A 240 1.49 7.62 3.74
C ALA A 240 1.74 8.71 2.69
N LEU A 241 2.48 8.39 1.61
CA LEU A 241 2.82 9.31 0.55
C LEU A 241 1.62 9.66 -0.33
N ILE A 242 0.90 8.66 -0.85
CA ILE A 242 -0.17 8.85 -1.83
C ILE A 242 -1.42 9.45 -1.18
N PHE A 243 -1.78 9.00 0.01
CA PHE A 243 -2.98 9.48 0.71
C PHE A 243 -2.70 10.63 1.68
N GLN A 244 -1.44 10.94 1.98
CA GLN A 244 -1.03 11.90 3.00
C GLN A 244 -1.74 11.67 4.34
N GLN A 245 -1.94 10.38 4.67
CA GLN A 245 -2.56 9.93 5.90
C GLN A 245 -1.68 8.93 6.63
N SER A 246 -1.79 8.93 7.95
CA SER A 246 -1.03 7.98 8.78
C SER A 246 -1.55 6.56 8.60
N PRO A 247 -0.68 5.59 8.28
CA PRO A 247 -1.05 4.17 8.29
C PRO A 247 -1.17 3.59 9.70
N VAL A 248 -0.84 4.33 10.75
CA VAL A 248 -0.87 3.85 12.14
C VAL A 248 -2.28 3.46 12.54
N GLY A 249 -2.44 2.21 12.97
CA GLY A 249 -3.73 1.67 13.40
C GLY A 249 -4.57 1.05 12.29
N LEU A 250 -4.08 0.99 11.06
CA LEU A 250 -4.73 0.21 10.01
C LEU A 250 -4.73 -1.28 10.38
N ILE A 251 -5.83 -1.95 10.11
CA ILE A 251 -6.04 -3.35 10.51
C ILE A 251 -5.30 -4.37 9.64
N TYR A 252 -5.00 -4.00 8.39
CA TYR A 252 -4.21 -4.86 7.52
C TYR A 252 -2.75 -4.88 7.98
N SER A 253 -2.22 -6.05 8.23
CA SER A 253 -0.87 -6.27 8.78
C SER A 253 0.00 -7.20 7.92
N ALA A 254 -0.46 -7.62 6.75
CA ALA A 254 0.20 -8.63 5.92
C ALA A 254 0.54 -9.94 6.68
N GLY A 255 -0.24 -10.27 7.71
CA GLY A 255 -0.01 -11.44 8.57
C GLY A 255 1.13 -11.28 9.60
N LEU A 256 1.71 -10.09 9.72
CA LEU A 256 2.73 -9.79 10.73
C LEU A 256 2.11 -9.70 12.13
N PRO A 257 2.91 -9.96 13.19
CA PRO A 257 2.49 -9.67 14.56
C PRO A 257 2.09 -8.19 14.72
N GLU A 258 1.05 -7.94 15.51
CA GLU A 258 0.49 -6.58 15.70
C GLU A 258 1.55 -5.56 16.13
N GLU A 259 2.42 -5.92 17.06
CA GLU A 259 3.51 -5.07 17.55
C GLU A 259 4.49 -4.71 16.41
N THR A 260 4.86 -5.69 15.57
CA THR A 260 5.73 -5.46 14.42
C THR A 260 5.06 -4.56 13.38
N ALA A 261 3.80 -4.83 13.05
CA ALA A 261 3.04 -4.02 12.10
C ALA A 261 2.94 -2.57 12.59
N GLN A 262 2.65 -2.34 13.86
CA GLN A 262 2.52 -1.01 14.44
C GLN A 262 3.85 -0.23 14.41
N VAL A 263 4.99 -0.88 14.66
CA VAL A 263 6.30 -0.25 14.55
C VAL A 263 6.56 0.20 13.11
N LEU A 264 6.30 -0.66 12.11
CA LEU A 264 6.52 -0.35 10.70
C LEU A 264 5.58 0.74 10.18
N GLN A 265 4.31 0.71 10.58
CA GLN A 265 3.34 1.78 10.30
C GLN A 265 3.82 3.13 10.86
N THR A 266 4.30 3.13 12.10
CA THR A 266 4.78 4.34 12.77
C THR A 266 6.01 4.91 12.06
N VAL A 267 6.98 4.06 11.74
CA VAL A 267 8.19 4.48 10.99
C VAL A 267 7.83 5.09 9.64
N ALA A 268 6.93 4.47 8.89
CA ALA A 268 6.48 5.01 7.62
C ALA A 268 5.80 6.37 7.77
N ALA A 269 4.89 6.51 8.74
CA ALA A 269 4.21 7.77 9.04
C ALA A 269 5.19 8.90 9.37
N GLU A 270 6.11 8.67 10.29
CA GLU A 270 7.11 9.66 10.71
C GLU A 270 8.04 10.03 9.54
N THR A 271 8.53 9.03 8.78
CA THR A 271 9.44 9.29 7.65
C THR A 271 8.79 10.15 6.58
N VAL A 272 7.53 9.91 6.26
CA VAL A 272 6.84 10.59 5.16
C VAL A 272 6.18 11.88 5.64
N LEU A 273 5.28 11.79 6.63
CA LEU A 273 4.35 12.87 6.95
C LEU A 273 5.00 14.04 7.70
N GLU A 274 6.12 13.80 8.39
CA GLU A 274 6.87 14.87 9.05
C GLU A 274 7.80 15.62 8.08
N ASN A 275 7.92 15.16 6.81
CA ASN A 275 8.91 15.66 5.85
C ASN A 275 8.34 15.83 4.43
N LEU A 276 7.05 16.15 4.25
CA LEU A 276 6.37 16.21 2.95
C LEU A 276 7.12 17.07 1.92
N GLU A 277 7.51 18.29 2.31
CA GLU A 277 8.25 19.20 1.43
C GLU A 277 9.60 18.61 0.98
N HIS A 278 10.31 17.89 1.88
CA HIS A 278 11.59 17.25 1.57
C HIS A 278 11.45 16.14 0.53
N TRP A 279 10.31 15.47 0.51
CA TRP A 279 9.98 14.42 -0.44
C TRP A 279 9.21 14.91 -1.68
N HIS A 280 9.09 16.21 -1.86
CA HIS A 280 8.33 16.86 -2.94
C HIS A 280 6.87 16.42 -3.01
N ILE A 281 6.27 16.09 -1.89
CA ILE A 281 4.85 15.72 -1.79
C ILE A 281 4.02 17.02 -1.73
N PRO A 282 3.06 17.21 -2.64
CA PRO A 282 2.31 18.46 -2.78
C PRO A 282 1.40 18.81 -1.59
#